data_ec1798c8ab483871bf70efb7ac31d812
#
_entry.id   ec1798c8ab483871bf70efb7ac31d812
#
_cell.length_a   1.000
_cell.length_b   1.000
_cell.length_c   1.000
_cell.angle_alpha   90.00
_cell.angle_beta   90.00
_cell.angle_gamma   90.00
#
_symmetry.space_group_name_H-M   'P 1'
#
loop_
_entity.id
_entity.type
_entity.pdbx_description
1 polymer ?
#
loop_
_entity_poly.entity_id
_entity_poly.type
_entity_poly.pdbx_seq_one_letter_code
_entity_poly.pdbx_strand_id
1 'polypeptide(L)'
;MRGMLAVVFAALMLQAALPVAAREAQRRNSLRGVPKINSESAPDPEIEKAIVRALGDYAPEPGQEIRYYYNRVDLNSDGNFEAIVHLVGPSICGTGGCSTLILQPERGGYRLVSNITVTSTPVIVSAQRTKGWNDLIFYATGGGITRGYYVALRFNGRTYPDNPTTLPALGPRAKIAGKAYLADEVSPGGGIVLRPARR
;
A
#
# COMPACT_ATOMS: atom_id res chain seq x y z
N MET A 1 29.66 58.99 -9.53
CA MET A 1 29.31 57.61 -9.88
C MET A 1 29.01 56.85 -8.59
N ARG A 2 27.77 56.62 -8.27
CA ARG A 2 27.31 55.97 -7.03
C ARG A 2 26.91 54.55 -7.38
N GLY A 3 27.69 53.54 -6.93
CA GLY A 3 27.41 52.14 -7.06
C GLY A 3 26.34 51.71 -6.03
N MET A 4 25.20 51.24 -6.51
CA MET A 4 24.13 50.66 -5.69
C MET A 4 24.44 49.17 -5.46
N LEU A 5 24.80 48.83 -4.23
CA LEU A 5 24.94 47.44 -3.79
C LEU A 5 23.53 46.83 -3.58
N ALA A 6 23.13 45.92 -4.44
CA ALA A 6 21.89 45.15 -4.26
C ALA A 6 22.17 44.00 -3.27
N VAL A 7 21.60 44.12 -2.08
CA VAL A 7 21.59 43.02 -1.09
C VAL A 7 20.46 42.04 -1.46
N VAL A 8 20.85 40.87 -1.97
CA VAL A 8 19.92 39.77 -2.21
C VAL A 8 19.69 39.04 -0.89
N PHE A 9 18.55 39.27 -0.25
CA PHE A 9 18.07 38.44 0.86
C PHE A 9 17.61 37.10 0.34
N ALA A 10 18.39 36.06 0.49
CA ALA A 10 17.98 34.68 0.32
C ALA A 10 17.12 34.29 1.54
N ALA A 11 15.82 34.32 1.37
CA ALA A 11 14.88 33.76 2.37
C ALA A 11 15.02 32.24 2.39
N LEU A 12 15.78 31.70 3.34
CA LEU A 12 15.81 30.27 3.64
C LEU A 12 14.44 29.89 4.22
N MET A 13 13.58 29.29 3.40
CA MET A 13 12.31 28.72 3.84
C MET A 13 12.61 27.49 4.68
N LEU A 14 12.66 27.65 6.00
CA LEU A 14 12.74 26.56 6.97
C LEU A 14 11.39 25.82 6.95
N GLN A 15 11.29 24.77 6.14
CA GLN A 15 10.11 23.91 6.12
C GLN A 15 10.08 23.04 7.38
N ALA A 16 9.47 23.54 8.43
CA ALA A 16 9.27 22.79 9.66
C ALA A 16 8.49 21.50 9.38
N ALA A 17 9.07 20.35 9.72
CA ALA A 17 8.39 19.07 9.62
C ALA A 17 7.16 19.08 10.55
N LEU A 18 5.99 18.80 9.99
CA LEU A 18 4.74 18.71 10.77
C LEU A 18 4.85 17.62 11.84
N PRO A 19 4.33 17.83 13.05
CA PRO A 19 4.26 16.81 14.08
C PRO A 19 3.43 15.60 13.60
N VAL A 20 3.71 14.41 14.14
CA VAL A 20 3.08 13.14 13.72
C VAL A 20 1.55 13.24 13.71
N ALA A 21 0.96 13.85 14.73
CA ALA A 21 -0.49 14.06 14.82
C ALA A 21 -1.06 14.90 13.67
N ALA A 22 -0.32 15.93 13.21
CA ALA A 22 -0.76 16.76 12.08
C ALA A 22 -0.67 16.01 10.75
N ARG A 23 0.32 15.12 10.61
CA ARG A 23 0.46 14.23 9.43
C ARG A 23 -0.70 13.25 9.34
N GLU A 24 -1.09 12.68 10.47
CA GLU A 24 -2.20 11.75 10.57
C GLU A 24 -3.55 12.44 10.34
N ALA A 25 -3.73 13.64 10.85
CA ALA A 25 -4.91 14.46 10.58
C ALA A 25 -5.03 14.81 9.08
N GLN A 26 -3.93 15.13 8.42
CA GLN A 26 -3.91 15.41 6.97
C GLN A 26 -4.25 14.16 6.14
N ARG A 27 -3.74 12.98 6.55
CA ARG A 27 -4.10 11.68 5.97
C ARG A 27 -5.60 11.40 6.10
N ARG A 28 -6.16 11.59 7.31
CA ARG A 28 -7.58 11.39 7.59
C ARG A 28 -8.47 12.33 6.77
N ASN A 29 -8.09 13.59 6.62
CA ASN A 29 -8.84 14.56 5.82
C ASN A 29 -8.87 14.20 4.34
N SER A 30 -7.81 13.64 3.78
CA SER A 30 -7.75 13.22 2.38
C SER A 30 -8.66 12.03 2.07
N LEU A 31 -9.00 11.21 3.07
CA LEU A 31 -9.92 10.07 2.95
C LEU A 31 -11.33 10.36 3.46
N ARG A 32 -11.66 11.64 3.71
CA ARG A 32 -13.01 12.01 4.14
C ARG A 32 -14.04 11.64 3.07
N GLY A 33 -15.02 10.82 3.47
CA GLY A 33 -16.06 10.33 2.56
C GLY A 33 -15.67 9.10 1.72
N VAL A 34 -14.44 8.57 1.87
CA VAL A 34 -14.06 7.29 1.26
C VAL A 34 -14.56 6.15 2.16
N PRO A 35 -15.46 5.26 1.67
CA PRO A 35 -15.91 4.11 2.43
C PRO A 35 -14.76 3.22 2.84
N LYS A 36 -14.77 2.75 4.10
CA LYS A 36 -13.76 1.87 4.68
C LYS A 36 -14.30 0.46 4.79
N ILE A 37 -13.49 -0.50 4.41
CA ILE A 37 -13.79 -1.93 4.43
C ILE A 37 -12.65 -2.62 5.19
N ASN A 38 -12.99 -3.26 6.29
CA ASN A 38 -12.05 -4.05 7.07
C ASN A 38 -11.70 -5.35 6.34
N SER A 39 -10.58 -5.94 6.71
CA SER A 39 -10.10 -7.20 6.17
C SER A 39 -11.07 -8.35 6.45
N GLU A 40 -11.04 -9.34 5.59
CA GLU A 40 -11.64 -10.63 5.86
C GLU A 40 -10.88 -11.34 6.98
N SER A 41 -11.59 -11.99 7.89
CA SER A 41 -10.99 -12.56 9.11
C SER A 41 -10.76 -14.07 9.04
N ALA A 42 -11.40 -14.78 8.10
CA ALA A 42 -11.22 -16.21 7.93
C ALA A 42 -9.97 -16.50 7.09
N PRO A 43 -9.11 -17.47 7.48
CA PRO A 43 -8.00 -17.88 6.62
C PRO A 43 -8.51 -18.52 5.33
N ASP A 44 -7.79 -18.27 4.22
CA ASP A 44 -8.08 -18.87 2.92
C ASP A 44 -6.86 -19.69 2.47
N PRO A 45 -6.99 -21.03 2.39
CA PRO A 45 -5.87 -21.90 2.03
C PRO A 45 -5.29 -21.64 0.65
N GLU A 46 -6.07 -21.18 -0.33
CA GLU A 46 -5.57 -20.89 -1.67
C GLU A 46 -4.82 -19.58 -1.71
N ILE A 47 -5.24 -18.57 -0.94
CA ILE A 47 -4.49 -17.34 -0.73
C ILE A 47 -3.19 -17.65 0.02
N GLU A 48 -3.23 -18.46 1.08
CA GLU A 48 -2.02 -18.85 1.84
C GLU A 48 -1.00 -19.56 0.95
N LYS A 49 -1.43 -20.50 0.11
CA LYS A 49 -0.55 -21.15 -0.89
C LYS A 49 0.07 -20.13 -1.87
N ALA A 50 -0.71 -19.14 -2.31
CA ALA A 50 -0.20 -18.11 -3.20
C ALA A 50 0.80 -17.19 -2.50
N ILE A 51 0.57 -16.84 -1.23
CA ILE A 51 1.53 -16.09 -0.40
C ILE A 51 2.84 -16.88 -0.28
N VAL A 52 2.79 -18.14 0.08
CA VAL A 52 3.99 -19.00 0.22
C VAL A 52 4.76 -19.07 -1.10
N ARG A 53 4.08 -19.23 -2.24
CA ARG A 53 4.73 -19.19 -3.56
C ARG A 53 5.37 -17.83 -3.86
N ALA A 54 4.71 -16.74 -3.49
CA ALA A 54 5.23 -15.38 -3.73
C ALA A 54 6.45 -15.07 -2.84
N LEU A 55 6.52 -15.65 -1.66
CA LEU A 55 7.66 -15.53 -0.75
C LEU A 55 8.86 -16.39 -1.19
N GLY A 56 8.64 -17.44 -2.01
CA GLY A 56 9.68 -18.32 -2.50
C GLY A 56 10.40 -19.07 -1.37
N ASP A 57 11.73 -19.00 -1.34
CA ASP A 57 12.56 -19.64 -0.31
C ASP A 57 12.61 -18.86 1.01
N TYR A 58 11.88 -17.76 1.12
CA TYR A 58 11.83 -17.00 2.36
C TYR A 58 11.19 -17.83 3.47
N ALA A 59 11.95 -18.08 4.52
CA ALA A 59 11.47 -18.66 5.77
C ALA A 59 11.68 -17.66 6.91
N PRO A 60 10.68 -17.40 7.75
CA PRO A 60 10.86 -16.57 8.93
C PRO A 60 11.83 -17.24 9.91
N GLU A 61 12.60 -16.43 10.63
CA GLU A 61 13.46 -16.92 11.71
C GLU A 61 12.64 -17.66 12.79
N PRO A 62 13.25 -18.61 13.52
CA PRO A 62 12.56 -19.33 14.59
C PRO A 62 11.90 -18.37 15.59
N GLY A 63 10.61 -18.56 15.82
CA GLY A 63 9.79 -17.72 16.69
C GLY A 63 9.21 -16.45 16.04
N GLN A 64 9.51 -16.20 14.78
CA GLN A 64 8.88 -15.13 14.01
C GLN A 64 7.70 -15.65 13.20
N GLU A 65 6.66 -14.86 13.13
CA GLU A 65 5.45 -15.18 12.37
C GLU A 65 5.27 -14.17 11.24
N ILE A 66 4.89 -14.67 10.05
CA ILE A 66 4.29 -13.84 9.02
C ILE A 66 2.79 -13.83 9.25
N ARG A 67 2.21 -12.65 9.21
CA ARG A 67 0.76 -12.48 9.27
C ARG A 67 0.28 -11.75 8.03
N TYR A 68 -1.01 -11.87 7.72
CA TYR A 68 -1.58 -11.20 6.57
C TYR A 68 -2.98 -10.68 6.86
N TYR A 69 -3.34 -9.63 6.15
CA TYR A 69 -4.67 -9.06 6.02
C TYR A 69 -5.07 -9.16 4.57
N TYR A 70 -6.31 -9.45 4.25
CA TYR A 70 -6.73 -9.51 2.87
C TYR A 70 -8.19 -9.09 2.66
N ASN A 71 -8.50 -8.68 1.44
CA ASN A 71 -9.86 -8.55 0.93
C ASN A 71 -9.92 -9.09 -0.50
N ARG A 72 -11.07 -9.66 -0.84
CA ARG A 72 -11.41 -10.00 -2.22
C ARG A 72 -12.09 -8.82 -2.90
N VAL A 73 -11.61 -8.41 -4.06
CA VAL A 73 -12.07 -7.25 -4.81
C VAL A 73 -12.00 -7.54 -6.29
N ASP A 74 -13.07 -7.34 -7.02
CA ASP A 74 -13.06 -7.38 -8.48
C ASP A 74 -12.36 -6.13 -9.04
N LEU A 75 -11.05 -6.26 -9.30
CA LEU A 75 -10.20 -5.15 -9.76
C LEU A 75 -10.31 -4.88 -11.26
N ASN A 76 -10.76 -5.85 -12.03
CA ASN A 76 -10.80 -5.80 -13.50
C ASN A 76 -12.21 -5.84 -14.08
N SER A 77 -13.24 -6.04 -13.23
CA SER A 77 -14.66 -6.16 -13.56
C SER A 77 -14.98 -7.34 -14.48
N ASP A 78 -14.28 -8.48 -14.27
CA ASP A 78 -14.56 -9.72 -14.96
C ASP A 78 -15.49 -10.67 -14.17
N GLY A 79 -15.89 -10.26 -12.95
CA GLY A 79 -16.73 -11.01 -12.04
C GLY A 79 -15.96 -12.02 -11.20
N ASN A 80 -14.64 -12.15 -11.39
CA ASN A 80 -13.77 -12.93 -10.53
C ASN A 80 -13.04 -11.97 -9.58
N PHE A 81 -12.91 -12.34 -8.31
CA PHE A 81 -12.38 -11.45 -7.30
C PHE A 81 -10.88 -11.69 -7.10
N GLU A 82 -10.07 -10.68 -7.42
CA GLU A 82 -8.67 -10.63 -7.01
C GLU A 82 -8.57 -10.52 -5.49
N ALA A 83 -7.44 -10.98 -4.93
CA ALA A 83 -7.12 -10.73 -3.53
C ALA A 83 -6.04 -9.66 -3.40
N ILE A 84 -6.34 -8.62 -2.61
CA ILE A 84 -5.36 -7.66 -2.10
C ILE A 84 -4.90 -8.20 -0.76
N VAL A 85 -3.61 -8.55 -0.63
CA VAL A 85 -3.05 -9.18 0.56
C VAL A 85 -1.91 -8.33 1.10
N HIS A 86 -2.04 -7.83 2.32
CA HIS A 86 -0.98 -7.09 3.01
C HIS A 86 -0.27 -8.00 4.00
N LEU A 87 1.03 -8.20 3.78
CA LEU A 87 1.86 -9.06 4.60
C LEU A 87 2.49 -8.25 5.72
N VAL A 88 2.54 -8.82 6.92
CA VAL A 88 3.14 -8.20 8.11
C VAL A 88 4.07 -9.21 8.78
N GLY A 89 5.26 -8.76 9.13
CA GLY A 89 6.25 -9.58 9.82
C GLY A 89 7.60 -8.88 9.88
N PRO A 90 8.49 -9.30 10.80
CA PRO A 90 9.77 -8.62 11.05
C PRO A 90 10.66 -8.49 9.81
N SER A 91 10.67 -9.50 8.95
CA SER A 91 11.49 -9.50 7.73
C SER A 91 10.72 -9.10 6.47
N ILE A 92 9.43 -8.81 6.60
CA ILE A 92 8.56 -8.33 5.52
C ILE A 92 8.41 -6.82 5.56
N CYS A 93 8.41 -6.26 6.76
CA CYS A 93 8.22 -4.84 6.98
C CYS A 93 9.54 -4.13 7.25
N GLY A 94 9.69 -2.93 6.71
CA GLY A 94 10.78 -2.00 6.99
C GLY A 94 10.24 -0.64 7.44
N THR A 95 11.13 0.35 7.55
CA THR A 95 10.78 1.71 7.97
C THR A 95 9.84 2.43 7.00
N GLY A 96 9.77 1.97 5.75
CA GLY A 96 8.88 2.54 4.73
C GLY A 96 7.54 1.82 4.58
N GLY A 97 7.34 0.71 5.29
CA GLY A 97 6.13 -0.10 5.20
C GLY A 97 6.41 -1.59 4.96
N CYS A 98 5.38 -2.32 4.59
CA CYS A 98 5.41 -3.75 4.36
C CYS A 98 5.17 -4.08 2.87
N SER A 99 4.87 -5.34 2.55
CA SER A 99 4.55 -5.77 1.18
C SER A 99 3.05 -5.99 1.00
N THR A 100 2.53 -5.59 -0.15
CA THR A 100 1.17 -5.88 -0.58
C THR A 100 1.19 -6.70 -1.87
N LEU A 101 0.58 -7.88 -1.84
CA LEU A 101 0.42 -8.73 -3.01
C LEU A 101 -0.94 -8.47 -3.66
N ILE A 102 -0.95 -8.47 -4.98
CA ILE A 102 -2.18 -8.55 -5.79
C ILE A 102 -2.20 -9.92 -6.42
N LEU A 103 -3.22 -10.70 -6.07
CA LEU A 103 -3.38 -12.08 -6.50
C LEU A 103 -4.63 -12.18 -7.39
N GLN A 104 -4.49 -12.77 -8.57
CA GLN A 104 -5.63 -13.02 -9.47
C GLN A 104 -6.05 -14.47 -9.38
N PRO A 105 -7.37 -14.76 -9.27
CA PRO A 105 -7.86 -16.12 -9.27
C PRO A 105 -7.57 -16.81 -10.61
N GLU A 106 -7.20 -18.08 -10.54
CA GLU A 106 -7.01 -18.96 -11.69
C GLU A 106 -7.46 -20.37 -11.35
N ARG A 107 -7.46 -21.27 -12.35
CA ARG A 107 -7.81 -22.67 -12.11
C ARG A 107 -6.86 -23.29 -11.09
N GLY A 108 -7.37 -23.63 -9.92
CA GLY A 108 -6.61 -24.26 -8.82
C GLY A 108 -5.93 -23.29 -7.87
N GLY A 109 -6.41 -22.04 -7.76
CA GLY A 109 -5.98 -21.09 -6.74
C GLY A 109 -5.78 -19.66 -7.26
N TYR A 110 -4.65 -19.06 -6.91
CA TYR A 110 -4.31 -17.68 -7.28
C TYR A 110 -2.92 -17.60 -7.90
N ARG A 111 -2.74 -16.75 -8.90
CA ARG A 111 -1.42 -16.34 -9.41
C ARG A 111 -1.05 -14.94 -8.91
N LEU A 112 0.23 -14.70 -8.74
CA LEU A 112 0.74 -13.38 -8.39
C LEU A 112 0.68 -12.45 -9.61
N VAL A 113 0.01 -11.30 -9.45
CA VAL A 113 0.00 -10.21 -10.43
C VAL A 113 1.07 -9.18 -10.07
N SER A 114 1.14 -8.79 -8.79
CA SER A 114 2.11 -7.79 -8.32
C SER A 114 2.53 -8.08 -6.88
N ASN A 115 3.82 -7.86 -6.60
CA ASN A 115 4.35 -7.71 -5.26
C ASN A 115 4.78 -6.25 -5.11
N ILE A 116 4.03 -5.49 -4.33
CA ILE A 116 4.23 -4.05 -4.12
C ILE A 116 4.86 -3.87 -2.76
N THR A 117 6.10 -3.44 -2.75
CA THR A 117 6.88 -3.20 -1.53
C THR A 117 6.64 -1.80 -0.96
N VAL A 118 7.09 -1.54 0.26
CA VAL A 118 7.03 -0.20 0.90
C VAL A 118 5.60 0.35 0.94
N THR A 119 4.65 -0.51 1.28
CA THR A 119 3.23 -0.17 1.35
C THR A 119 2.74 -0.06 2.79
N SER A 120 1.66 0.70 2.96
CA SER A 120 0.88 0.78 4.20
C SER A 120 -0.61 0.68 3.89
N THR A 121 -1.39 0.24 4.87
CA THR A 121 -2.85 0.22 4.79
C THR A 121 -3.48 1.55 5.22
N PRO A 122 -4.73 1.85 4.81
CA PRO A 122 -5.54 1.09 3.86
C PRO A 122 -5.04 1.21 2.41
N VAL A 123 -5.41 0.23 1.59
CA VAL A 123 -5.26 0.30 0.13
C VAL A 123 -6.55 0.86 -0.46
N ILE A 124 -6.46 1.96 -1.23
CA ILE A 124 -7.64 2.53 -1.85
C ILE A 124 -7.75 1.98 -3.29
N VAL A 125 -8.81 1.25 -3.55
CA VAL A 125 -9.20 0.85 -4.90
C VAL A 125 -9.96 2.02 -5.52
N SER A 126 -9.31 2.69 -6.46
CA SER A 126 -9.84 3.89 -7.11
C SER A 126 -11.02 3.56 -8.02
N ALA A 127 -11.92 4.53 -8.16
CA ALA A 127 -12.93 4.47 -9.21
C ALA A 127 -12.33 4.64 -10.63
N GLN A 128 -11.10 5.16 -10.73
CA GLN A 128 -10.38 5.26 -12.00
C GLN A 128 -9.75 3.93 -12.38
N ARG A 129 -9.64 3.71 -13.68
CA ARG A 129 -9.11 2.46 -14.24
C ARG A 129 -8.07 2.75 -15.32
N THR A 130 -7.01 1.95 -15.32
CA THR A 130 -5.98 1.97 -16.35
C THR A 130 -5.85 0.57 -16.94
N LYS A 131 -5.94 0.47 -18.27
CA LYS A 131 -5.87 -0.80 -19.01
C LYS A 131 -6.80 -1.89 -18.46
N GLY A 132 -8.02 -1.49 -18.10
CA GLY A 132 -9.07 -2.40 -17.63
C GLY A 132 -9.06 -2.69 -16.14
N TRP A 133 -8.03 -2.33 -15.38
CA TRP A 133 -7.91 -2.56 -13.94
C TRP A 133 -8.07 -1.26 -13.15
N ASN A 134 -8.66 -1.32 -11.94
CA ASN A 134 -8.74 -0.18 -11.05
C ASN A 134 -7.34 0.29 -10.64
N ASP A 135 -7.10 1.61 -10.65
CA ASP A 135 -5.88 2.17 -10.08
C ASP A 135 -5.87 1.94 -8.57
N LEU A 136 -4.71 1.63 -8.01
CA LEU A 136 -4.52 1.47 -6.57
C LEU A 136 -3.86 2.72 -6.00
N ILE A 137 -4.40 3.26 -4.89
CA ILE A 137 -3.83 4.43 -4.26
C ILE A 137 -3.29 4.04 -2.89
N PHE A 138 -2.02 4.35 -2.67
CA PHE A 138 -1.30 4.12 -1.41
C PHE A 138 -0.87 5.45 -0.78
N TYR A 139 -0.68 5.44 0.53
CA TYR A 139 -0.03 6.53 1.25
C TYR A 139 1.44 6.19 1.45
N ALA A 140 2.32 6.85 0.70
CA ALA A 140 3.76 6.70 0.80
C ALA A 140 4.28 7.51 2.00
N THR A 141 5.02 6.86 2.89
CA THR A 141 5.59 7.46 4.11
C THR A 141 6.77 6.60 4.60
N GLY A 142 7.55 7.11 5.55
CA GLY A 142 8.72 6.38 6.08
C GLY A 142 9.91 6.37 5.11
N GLY A 143 10.95 5.59 5.40
CA GLY A 143 12.12 5.44 4.52
C GLY A 143 12.82 6.75 4.13
N GLY A 144 12.81 7.77 5.01
CA GLY A 144 13.36 9.09 4.71
C GLY A 144 12.36 10.10 4.12
N ILE A 145 11.12 9.70 3.84
CA ILE A 145 10.07 10.62 3.41
C ILE A 145 9.64 11.50 4.59
N THR A 146 9.97 12.78 4.55
CA THR A 146 9.67 13.73 5.64
C THR A 146 8.20 14.10 5.71
N ARG A 147 7.50 14.11 4.56
CA ARG A 147 6.06 14.38 4.46
C ARG A 147 5.41 13.34 3.56
N GLY A 148 4.60 12.46 4.15
CA GLY A 148 3.87 11.45 3.40
C GLY A 148 2.88 12.04 2.39
N TYR A 149 2.61 11.29 1.33
CA TYR A 149 1.74 11.71 0.23
C TYR A 149 0.98 10.50 -0.35
N TYR A 150 -0.14 10.77 -1.01
CA TYR A 150 -0.85 9.75 -1.77
C TYR A 150 -0.27 9.61 -3.17
N VAL A 151 -0.22 8.39 -3.65
CA VAL A 151 0.28 8.02 -4.98
C VAL A 151 -0.64 7.01 -5.63
N ALA A 152 -0.89 7.16 -6.95
CA ALA A 152 -1.68 6.22 -7.71
C ALA A 152 -0.77 5.26 -8.49
N LEU A 153 -0.95 3.98 -8.27
CA LEU A 153 -0.34 2.91 -9.04
C LEU A 153 -1.28 2.52 -10.16
N ARG A 154 -0.85 2.70 -11.39
CA ARG A 154 -1.61 2.38 -12.60
C ARG A 154 -1.18 1.05 -13.16
N PHE A 155 -2.13 0.21 -13.48
CA PHE A 155 -1.85 -1.08 -14.10
C PHE A 155 -1.22 -0.90 -15.48
N ASN A 156 -0.11 -1.57 -15.76
CA ASN A 156 0.61 -1.42 -17.04
C ASN A 156 0.14 -2.39 -18.14
N GLY A 157 -0.81 -3.26 -17.82
CA GLY A 157 -1.30 -4.35 -18.69
C GLY A 157 -0.79 -5.73 -18.24
N ARG A 158 0.16 -5.78 -17.28
CA ARG A 158 0.71 -7.00 -16.69
C ARG A 158 0.75 -6.95 -15.18
N THR A 159 1.24 -5.83 -14.63
CA THR A 159 1.47 -5.62 -13.19
C THR A 159 1.17 -4.18 -12.81
N TYR A 160 1.04 -3.91 -11.51
CA TYR A 160 1.21 -2.58 -10.94
C TYR A 160 2.70 -2.30 -10.70
N PRO A 161 3.11 -1.01 -10.59
CA PRO A 161 4.44 -0.64 -10.09
C PRO A 161 4.73 -1.27 -8.73
N ASP A 162 5.95 -1.71 -8.50
CA ASP A 162 6.38 -2.47 -7.33
C ASP A 162 6.75 -1.60 -6.12
N ASN A 163 6.92 -0.28 -6.33
CA ASN A 163 7.30 0.65 -5.25
C ASN A 163 6.57 2.00 -5.38
N PRO A 164 5.61 2.31 -4.49
CA PRO A 164 4.88 3.57 -4.50
C PRO A 164 5.77 4.79 -4.33
N THR A 165 6.88 4.66 -3.60
CA THR A 165 7.74 5.82 -3.25
C THR A 165 8.53 6.37 -4.43
N THR A 166 8.63 5.62 -5.52
CA THR A 166 9.28 6.04 -6.77
C THR A 166 8.36 6.82 -7.71
N LEU A 167 7.08 6.89 -7.40
CA LEU A 167 6.07 7.52 -8.24
C LEU A 167 5.73 8.93 -7.76
N PRO A 168 5.25 9.80 -8.66
CA PRO A 168 4.88 11.16 -8.28
C PRO A 168 3.68 11.18 -7.34
N ALA A 169 3.69 12.11 -6.39
CA ALA A 169 2.56 12.38 -5.52
C ALA A 169 1.32 12.78 -6.33
N LEU A 170 0.15 12.39 -5.86
CA LEU A 170 -1.11 12.97 -6.33
C LEU A 170 -1.10 14.46 -6.02
N GLY A 171 -1.60 15.26 -6.97
CA GLY A 171 -1.67 16.70 -6.80
C GLY A 171 -2.44 17.10 -5.52
N PRO A 172 -2.15 18.27 -4.93
CA PRO A 172 -2.71 18.68 -3.64
C PRO A 172 -4.23 18.86 -3.64
N ARG A 173 -4.84 18.96 -4.84
CA ARG A 173 -6.30 19.06 -5.05
C ARG A 173 -6.89 17.76 -5.60
N ALA A 174 -6.13 16.70 -5.74
CA ALA A 174 -6.64 15.43 -6.23
C ALA A 174 -7.71 14.90 -5.28
N LYS A 175 -8.88 14.61 -5.82
CA LYS A 175 -9.97 13.95 -5.08
C LYS A 175 -9.69 12.44 -5.12
N ILE A 176 -9.54 11.84 -3.96
CA ILE A 176 -9.45 10.40 -3.83
C ILE A 176 -10.87 9.85 -3.80
N ALA A 177 -11.26 9.14 -4.87
CA ALA A 177 -12.56 8.50 -5.01
C ALA A 177 -12.35 6.99 -5.17
N GLY A 178 -13.16 6.20 -4.45
CA GLY A 178 -13.06 4.74 -4.44
C GLY A 178 -13.46 4.17 -3.10
N LYS A 179 -12.91 3.00 -2.75
CA LYS A 179 -13.11 2.32 -1.47
C LYS A 179 -11.76 1.99 -0.84
N ALA A 180 -11.65 2.20 0.46
CA ALA A 180 -10.44 1.90 1.23
C ALA A 180 -10.57 0.49 1.85
N TYR A 181 -9.84 -0.46 1.31
CA TYR A 181 -9.75 -1.84 1.78
C TYR A 181 -8.62 -2.02 2.79
N LEU A 182 -8.63 -3.09 3.54
CA LEU A 182 -7.67 -3.36 4.61
C LEU A 182 -7.64 -2.18 5.60
N ALA A 183 -8.83 -1.71 5.99
CA ALA A 183 -8.99 -0.49 6.79
C ALA A 183 -8.88 -0.74 8.29
N ASP A 184 -8.47 -1.94 8.67
CA ASP A 184 -8.19 -2.32 10.05
C ASP A 184 -6.99 -1.54 10.62
N GLU A 185 -6.90 -1.51 11.93
CA GLU A 185 -5.66 -1.13 12.59
C GLU A 185 -4.66 -2.29 12.50
N VAL A 186 -3.60 -2.10 11.73
CA VAL A 186 -2.52 -3.09 11.62
C VAL A 186 -1.66 -3.02 12.88
N SER A 187 -1.67 -4.10 13.65
CA SER A 187 -0.89 -4.25 14.88
C SER A 187 0.05 -5.46 14.81
N PRO A 188 1.12 -5.52 15.61
CA PRO A 188 2.08 -6.63 15.59
C PRO A 188 1.45 -8.02 15.84
N GLY A 189 0.35 -8.09 16.60
CA GLY A 189 -0.38 -9.32 16.89
C GLY A 189 -1.65 -9.52 16.06
N GLY A 190 -1.99 -8.56 15.18
CA GLY A 190 -3.21 -8.58 14.38
C GLY A 190 -3.07 -9.34 13.08
N GLY A 191 -4.20 -9.52 12.37
CA GLY A 191 -4.25 -10.27 11.12
C GLY A 191 -4.23 -11.79 11.30
N ILE A 192 -4.21 -12.51 10.19
CA ILE A 192 -4.24 -13.98 10.13
C ILE A 192 -2.80 -14.48 10.13
N VAL A 193 -2.47 -15.47 10.96
CA VAL A 193 -1.15 -16.13 10.94
C VAL A 193 -1.04 -16.96 9.67
N LEU A 194 -0.02 -16.68 8.86
CA LEU A 194 0.28 -17.50 7.69
C LEU A 194 0.74 -18.88 8.13
N ARG A 195 -0.01 -19.91 7.73
CA ARG A 195 0.32 -21.30 8.01
C ARG A 195 0.79 -21.96 6.72
N PRO A 196 2.09 -22.25 6.57
CA PRO A 196 2.54 -23.03 5.43
C PRO A 196 1.80 -24.38 5.44
N ALA A 197 1.33 -24.81 4.27
CA ALA A 197 0.71 -26.12 4.16
C ALA A 197 1.67 -27.18 4.70
N ARG A 198 1.22 -28.02 5.62
CA ARG A 198 2.04 -29.17 6.07
C ARG A 198 2.35 -30.02 4.83
N ARG A 199 3.66 -30.21 4.60
CA ARG A 199 4.15 -31.13 3.56
C ARG A 199 3.72 -32.56 3.86
#